data_37ca52e653db1a16a83a4acaf623ccfd
#
_entry.id   37ca52e653db1a16a83a4acaf623ccfd
#
_cell.length_a   1.000
_cell.length_b   1.000
_cell.length_c   1.000
_cell.angle_alpha   90.00
_cell.angle_beta   90.00
_cell.angle_gamma   90.00
#
_symmetry.space_group_name_H-M   'P 1'
#
loop_
_entity.id
_entity.type
_entity.pdbx_description
1 polymer ?
#
loop_
_entity_poly.entity_id
_entity_poly.type
_entity_poly.pdbx_seq_one_letter_code
_entity_poly.pdbx_strand_id
1 'polypeptide(L)'
;FAWLNTAKDNGGIEGVTYPLLADTTRNLAAALDILDAEWVYNEDLNDEILEGSNVTFRATYLIDEEGKVFHESVNDMPLGRNVNEYLRLIDAYTHVQTKGEVCPANWEEGKEAMSADRNSTAAYLASH
;
A
#
# COMPACT_ATOMS: atom_id res chain seq x y z
N PHE A 1 19.99 10.63 3.44
CA PHE A 1 20.71 10.95 4.71
C PHE A 1 20.31 12.33 5.24
N ALA A 2 20.35 13.38 4.44
CA ALA A 2 19.99 14.74 4.86
C ALA A 2 18.57 14.81 5.44
N TRP A 3 17.60 14.20 4.79
CA TRP A 3 16.18 14.20 5.20
C TRP A 3 15.96 13.58 6.58
N LEU A 4 16.69 12.50 6.91
CA LEU A 4 16.67 11.85 8.23
C LEU A 4 17.23 12.73 9.36
N ASN A 5 18.09 13.70 9.01
CA ASN A 5 18.71 14.62 9.96
C ASN A 5 18.07 16.02 9.94
N THR A 6 16.99 16.18 9.19
CA THR A 6 16.25 17.44 9.14
C THR A 6 15.06 17.35 10.11
N ALA A 7 14.92 18.35 10.96
CA ALA A 7 13.81 18.43 11.92
C ALA A 7 12.46 18.44 11.21
N LYS A 8 11.43 17.88 11.86
CA LYS A 8 10.07 17.80 11.31
C LYS A 8 9.50 19.17 10.95
N ASP A 9 9.76 20.18 11.76
CA ASP A 9 9.31 21.57 11.54
C ASP A 9 9.93 22.20 10.28
N ASN A 10 11.02 21.62 9.78
CA ASN A 10 11.69 22.01 8.55
C ASN A 10 11.40 21.04 7.38
N GLY A 11 10.34 20.24 7.49
CA GLY A 11 9.93 19.26 6.46
C GLY A 11 10.76 17.99 6.43
N GLY A 12 11.54 17.71 7.46
CA GLY A 12 12.33 16.49 7.60
C GLY A 12 11.59 15.36 8.30
N ILE A 13 12.27 14.24 8.47
CA ILE A 13 11.78 13.03 9.14
C ILE A 13 12.69 12.60 10.29
N GLU A 14 13.30 13.56 10.99
CA GLU A 14 14.13 13.27 12.14
C GLU A 14 13.37 12.42 13.18
N GLY A 15 14.03 11.39 13.71
CA GLY A 15 13.46 10.48 14.70
C GLY A 15 12.70 9.28 14.13
N VAL A 16 12.63 9.12 12.82
CA VAL A 16 12.07 7.92 12.17
C VAL A 16 12.99 6.72 12.44
N THR A 17 12.40 5.61 12.90
CA THR A 17 13.12 4.39 13.29
C THR A 17 12.91 3.21 12.34
N TYR A 18 11.93 3.27 11.43
CA TYR A 18 11.75 2.24 10.42
C TYR A 18 12.80 2.34 9.30
N PRO A 19 13.15 1.23 8.65
CA PRO A 19 14.11 1.22 7.56
C PRO A 19 13.64 2.06 6.36
N LEU A 20 14.58 2.79 5.76
CA LEU A 20 14.41 3.45 4.47
C LEU A 20 15.31 2.76 3.45
N LEU A 21 14.71 2.14 2.44
CA LEU A 21 15.41 1.45 1.38
C LEU A 21 15.54 2.36 0.16
N ALA A 22 16.74 2.42 -0.42
CA ALA A 22 17.00 3.15 -1.65
C ALA A 22 17.06 2.16 -2.82
N ASP A 23 16.03 2.15 -3.67
CA ASP A 23 15.99 1.35 -4.91
C ASP A 23 16.62 2.14 -6.06
N THR A 24 17.92 2.44 -5.94
CA THR A 24 18.67 3.25 -6.93
C THR A 24 18.73 2.61 -8.31
N THR A 25 18.71 1.29 -8.36
CA THR A 25 18.71 0.52 -9.62
C THR A 25 17.30 0.31 -10.19
N ARG A 26 16.26 0.69 -9.45
CA ARG A 26 14.84 0.52 -9.79
C ARG A 26 14.39 -0.93 -9.97
N ASN A 27 15.19 -1.89 -9.55
CA ASN A 27 14.88 -3.31 -9.70
C ASN A 27 13.64 -3.71 -8.92
N LEU A 28 13.47 -3.20 -7.69
CA LEU A 28 12.30 -3.48 -6.88
C LEU A 28 11.04 -2.83 -7.49
N ALA A 29 11.16 -1.57 -7.91
CA ALA A 29 10.05 -0.85 -8.52
C ALA A 29 9.58 -1.50 -9.83
N ALA A 30 10.51 -1.95 -10.67
CA ALA A 30 10.22 -2.70 -11.89
C ALA A 30 9.59 -4.07 -11.61
N ALA A 31 10.11 -4.81 -10.62
CA ALA A 31 9.57 -6.12 -10.23
C ALA A 31 8.15 -6.04 -9.65
N LEU A 32 7.78 -4.90 -9.06
CA LEU A 32 6.44 -4.64 -8.53
C LEU A 32 5.50 -3.97 -9.54
N ASP A 33 5.98 -3.71 -10.76
CA ASP A 33 5.23 -3.03 -11.83
C ASP A 33 4.65 -1.67 -11.39
N ILE A 34 5.45 -0.92 -10.63
CA ILE A 34 5.08 0.41 -10.11
C ILE A 34 5.97 1.53 -10.63
N LEU A 35 6.79 1.25 -11.63
CA LEU A 35 7.67 2.23 -12.25
C LEU A 35 6.93 2.89 -13.43
N ASP A 36 6.96 4.23 -13.47
CA ASP A 36 6.46 5.00 -14.62
C ASP A 36 7.53 4.99 -15.73
N ALA A 37 7.74 3.82 -16.30
CA ALA A 37 8.65 3.56 -17.41
C ALA A 37 8.34 2.21 -18.03
N GLU A 38 8.69 2.05 -19.32
CA GLU A 38 8.52 0.82 -20.08
C GLU A 38 9.86 0.38 -20.66
N TRP A 39 10.06 -0.94 -20.78
CA TRP A 39 11.20 -1.48 -21.49
C TRP A 39 10.95 -1.37 -22.98
N VAL A 40 11.83 -0.66 -23.67
CA VAL A 40 11.76 -0.42 -25.12
C VAL A 40 13.07 -0.88 -25.76
N TYR A 41 12.96 -1.63 -26.85
CA TYR A 41 14.15 -2.04 -27.61
C TYR A 41 14.76 -0.85 -28.35
N ASN A 42 16.02 -0.58 -28.08
CA ASN A 42 16.80 0.47 -28.72
C ASN A 42 17.70 -0.14 -29.82
N GLU A 43 17.44 0.19 -31.08
CA GLU A 43 18.17 -0.36 -32.22
C GLU A 43 19.63 0.06 -32.23
N ASP A 44 19.97 1.27 -31.80
CA ASP A 44 21.32 1.81 -31.80
C ASP A 44 22.23 1.10 -30.77
N LEU A 45 21.65 0.73 -29.62
CA LEU A 45 22.35 0.01 -28.56
C LEU A 45 22.25 -1.50 -28.70
N ASN A 46 21.33 -1.99 -29.56
CA ASN A 46 20.98 -3.40 -29.71
C ASN A 46 20.63 -4.06 -28.38
N ASP A 47 19.89 -3.33 -27.53
CA ASP A 47 19.52 -3.74 -26.17
C ASP A 47 18.18 -3.10 -25.76
N GLU A 48 17.55 -3.64 -24.71
CA GLU A 48 16.38 -3.01 -24.11
C GLU A 48 16.81 -1.90 -23.15
N ILE A 49 16.18 -0.75 -23.29
CA ILE A 49 16.36 0.40 -22.39
C ILE A 49 15.06 0.74 -21.69
N LEU A 50 15.16 1.38 -20.55
CA LEU A 50 14.02 1.83 -19.78
C LEU A 50 13.65 3.26 -20.19
N GLU A 51 12.52 3.44 -20.88
CA GLU A 51 11.97 4.73 -21.28
C GLU A 51 10.82 5.17 -20.38
N GLY A 52 10.83 6.42 -19.94
CA GLY A 52 9.79 7.02 -19.10
C GLY A 52 10.34 8.02 -18.10
N SER A 53 9.53 8.40 -17.13
CA SER A 53 9.93 9.33 -16.06
C SER A 53 10.95 8.70 -15.11
N ASN A 54 11.00 7.37 -15.08
CA ASN A 54 11.83 6.58 -14.17
C ASN A 54 11.58 6.87 -12.68
N VAL A 55 10.37 7.29 -12.35
CA VAL A 55 9.89 7.54 -10.99
C VAL A 55 8.80 6.53 -10.65
N THR A 56 8.69 6.14 -9.40
CA THR A 56 7.66 5.19 -8.97
C THR A 56 6.31 5.86 -8.74
N PHE A 57 5.23 5.18 -9.11
CA PHE A 57 3.89 5.50 -8.64
C PHE A 57 3.80 5.47 -7.11
N ARG A 58 2.71 5.97 -6.55
CA ARG A 58 2.46 6.03 -5.10
C ARG A 58 1.91 4.69 -4.60
N ALA A 59 2.72 3.65 -4.62
CA ALA A 59 2.33 2.32 -4.16
C ALA A 59 2.36 2.19 -2.63
N THR A 60 1.46 1.38 -2.10
CA THR A 60 1.43 0.94 -0.70
C THR A 60 1.04 -0.53 -0.66
N TYR A 61 1.79 -1.33 0.07
CA TYR A 61 1.54 -2.74 0.32
C TYR A 61 1.38 -2.96 1.82
N LEU A 62 0.28 -3.61 2.23
CA LEU A 62 0.13 -4.10 3.59
C LEU A 62 0.41 -5.60 3.58
N ILE A 63 1.36 -6.01 4.39
CA ILE A 63 1.94 -7.37 4.41
C ILE A 63 1.78 -7.92 5.82
N ASP A 64 1.27 -9.15 5.94
CA ASP A 64 1.12 -9.80 7.23
C ASP A 64 2.44 -10.40 7.75
N GLU A 65 2.39 -10.97 8.95
CA GLU A 65 3.55 -11.60 9.61
C GLU A 65 4.09 -12.82 8.85
N GLU A 66 3.28 -13.43 7.97
CA GLU A 66 3.66 -14.55 7.13
C GLU A 66 4.29 -14.12 5.80
N GLY A 67 4.37 -12.81 5.55
CA GLY A 67 4.89 -12.23 4.31
C GLY A 67 3.88 -12.17 3.17
N LYS A 68 2.59 -12.39 3.44
CA LYS A 68 1.52 -12.32 2.44
C LYS A 68 0.99 -10.90 2.33
N VAL A 69 0.90 -10.39 1.10
CA VAL A 69 0.24 -9.11 0.81
C VAL A 69 -1.27 -9.30 0.92
N PHE A 70 -1.92 -8.59 1.85
CA PHE A 70 -3.37 -8.61 2.01
C PHE A 70 -4.05 -7.33 1.48
N HIS A 71 -3.29 -6.30 1.20
CA HIS A 71 -3.77 -5.09 0.52
C HIS A 71 -2.66 -4.48 -0.32
N GLU A 72 -3.07 -3.98 -1.48
CA GLU A 72 -2.22 -3.22 -2.38
C GLU A 72 -3.01 -2.03 -2.93
N SER A 73 -2.38 -0.87 -3.00
CA SER A 73 -2.90 0.29 -3.71
C SER A 73 -1.79 1.03 -4.45
N VAL A 74 -2.09 1.46 -5.66
CA VAL A 74 -1.18 2.24 -6.50
C VAL A 74 -1.92 3.48 -6.97
N ASN A 75 -1.49 4.64 -6.50
CA ASN A 75 -2.01 5.92 -6.94
C ASN A 75 -1.06 6.54 -7.96
N ASP A 76 -1.61 7.28 -8.91
CA ASP A 76 -0.83 8.13 -9.78
C ASP A 76 -0.04 9.19 -9.00
N MET A 77 1.03 9.69 -9.58
CA MET A 77 2.02 10.59 -8.95
C MET A 77 1.41 11.80 -8.25
N PRO A 78 0.42 12.53 -8.80
CA PRO A 78 -0.16 13.70 -8.17
C PRO A 78 -1.13 13.36 -7.04
N LEU A 79 -1.52 12.08 -6.87
CA LEU A 79 -2.52 11.67 -5.90
C LEU A 79 -1.88 11.28 -4.56
N GLY A 80 -2.12 12.05 -3.53
CA GLY A 80 -1.71 11.73 -2.16
C GLY A 80 -2.42 10.48 -1.63
N ARG A 81 -1.76 9.79 -0.69
CA ARG A 81 -2.30 8.60 -0.01
C ARG A 81 -3.09 9.01 1.24
N ASN A 82 -4.17 8.27 1.53
CA ASN A 82 -4.91 8.41 2.78
C ASN A 82 -4.36 7.42 3.82
N VAL A 83 -3.54 7.90 4.73
CA VAL A 83 -2.92 7.06 5.77
C VAL A 83 -3.96 6.44 6.71
N ASN A 84 -5.06 7.15 7.00
CA ASN A 84 -6.11 6.65 7.88
C ASN A 84 -6.80 5.41 7.28
N GLU A 85 -6.90 5.33 5.95
CA GLU A 85 -7.45 4.14 5.29
C GLU A 85 -6.56 2.91 5.51
N TYR A 86 -5.25 3.07 5.48
CA TYR A 86 -4.34 1.96 5.75
C TYR A 86 -4.41 1.49 7.20
N LEU A 87 -4.56 2.42 8.16
CA LEU A 87 -4.78 2.06 9.57
C LEU A 87 -6.10 1.31 9.73
N ARG A 88 -7.19 1.81 9.14
CA ARG A 88 -8.49 1.15 9.13
C ARG A 88 -8.42 -0.28 8.56
N LEU A 89 -7.66 -0.47 7.47
CA LEU A 89 -7.47 -1.80 6.87
C LEU A 89 -6.67 -2.75 7.75
N ILE A 90 -5.68 -2.26 8.49
CA ILE A 90 -4.91 -3.05 9.46
C ILE A 90 -5.83 -3.48 10.61
N ASP A 91 -6.65 -2.58 11.13
CA ASP A 91 -7.62 -2.88 12.19
C ASP A 91 -8.65 -3.91 11.71
N ALA A 92 -9.20 -3.74 10.50
CA ALA A 92 -10.13 -4.69 9.89
C ALA A 92 -9.49 -6.07 9.67
N TYR A 93 -8.25 -6.12 9.15
CA TYR A 93 -7.52 -7.37 8.98
C TYR A 93 -7.29 -8.09 10.31
N THR A 94 -6.87 -7.35 11.33
CA THR A 94 -6.67 -7.87 12.69
C THR A 94 -7.97 -8.42 13.28
N HIS A 95 -9.10 -7.72 13.07
CA HIS A 95 -10.42 -8.16 13.50
C HIS A 95 -10.81 -9.49 12.83
N VAL A 96 -10.65 -9.60 11.50
CA VAL A 96 -10.92 -10.84 10.75
C VAL A 96 -10.06 -12.00 11.26
N GLN A 97 -8.78 -11.77 11.49
CA GLN A 97 -7.86 -12.81 11.97
C GLN A 97 -8.19 -13.26 13.40
N THR A 98 -8.61 -12.35 14.27
CA THR A 98 -8.84 -12.66 15.69
C THR A 98 -10.26 -13.13 16.00
N LYS A 99 -11.26 -12.64 15.26
CA LYS A 99 -12.69 -12.92 15.49
C LYS A 99 -13.30 -13.89 14.49
N GLY A 100 -12.70 -14.04 13.30
CA GLY A 100 -13.26 -14.85 12.22
C GLY A 100 -14.51 -14.23 11.57
N GLU A 101 -14.78 -12.97 11.87
CA GLU A 101 -15.89 -12.19 11.30
C GLU A 101 -15.42 -11.46 10.04
N VAL A 102 -16.36 -11.04 9.21
CA VAL A 102 -16.09 -10.21 8.02
C VAL A 102 -16.51 -8.77 8.28
N CYS A 103 -15.66 -7.86 7.87
CA CYS A 103 -15.88 -6.43 8.01
C CYS A 103 -16.63 -5.91 6.77
N PRO A 104 -17.81 -5.31 6.91
CA PRO A 104 -18.54 -4.71 5.80
C PRO A 104 -17.85 -3.45 5.25
N ALA A 105 -18.39 -2.90 4.16
CA ALA A 105 -17.90 -1.65 3.59
C ALA A 105 -17.90 -0.53 4.64
N ASN A 106 -16.85 0.28 4.66
CA ASN A 106 -16.65 1.39 5.61
C ASN A 106 -16.62 0.97 7.10
N TRP A 107 -16.31 -0.31 7.36
CA TRP A 107 -16.14 -0.79 8.73
C TRP A 107 -14.98 -0.07 9.42
N GLU A 108 -15.14 0.26 10.67
CA GLU A 108 -14.12 0.83 11.57
C GLU A 108 -14.12 0.04 12.87
N GLU A 109 -13.03 0.07 13.61
CA GLU A 109 -12.91 -0.59 14.91
C GLU A 109 -14.06 -0.17 15.85
N GLY A 110 -14.68 -1.18 16.48
CA GLY A 110 -15.83 -0.99 17.36
C GLY A 110 -17.19 -0.96 16.68
N LYS A 111 -17.24 -0.98 15.34
CA LYS A 111 -18.49 -1.16 14.59
C LYS A 111 -18.88 -2.63 14.47
N GLU A 112 -20.16 -2.87 14.17
CA GLU A 112 -20.71 -4.20 13.94
C GLU A 112 -20.01 -4.88 12.75
N ALA A 113 -19.65 -6.13 12.93
CA ALA A 113 -19.16 -7.04 11.91
C ALA A 113 -20.17 -8.20 11.74
N MET A 114 -19.98 -9.06 10.78
CA MET A 114 -20.92 -10.16 10.48
C MET A 114 -20.20 -11.47 10.24
N SER A 115 -20.86 -12.57 10.49
CA SER A 115 -20.35 -13.89 10.07
C SER A 115 -20.41 -14.04 8.56
N ALA A 116 -19.45 -14.78 7.99
CA ALA A 116 -19.35 -15.04 6.55
C ALA A 116 -20.37 -16.11 6.10
N ASP A 117 -21.65 -15.92 6.44
CA ASP A 117 -22.75 -16.79 6.05
C ASP A 117 -23.93 -15.97 5.47
N ARG A 118 -24.75 -16.64 4.68
CA ARG A 118 -25.87 -16.00 3.97
C ARG A 118 -26.89 -15.33 4.89
N ASN A 119 -27.17 -15.92 6.05
CA ASN A 119 -28.21 -15.44 6.94
C ASN A 119 -27.72 -14.19 7.71
N SER A 120 -26.49 -14.23 8.21
CA SER A 120 -25.86 -13.10 8.86
C SER A 120 -25.70 -11.92 7.92
N THR A 121 -25.25 -12.16 6.69
CA THR A 121 -25.13 -11.12 5.66
C THR A 121 -26.50 -10.52 5.32
N ALA A 122 -27.55 -11.33 5.18
CA ALA A 122 -28.89 -10.83 4.89
C ALA A 122 -29.46 -10.01 6.04
N ALA A 123 -29.24 -10.42 7.30
CA ALA A 123 -29.66 -9.70 8.48
C ALA A 123 -28.95 -8.33 8.59
N TYR A 124 -27.63 -8.31 8.37
CA TYR A 124 -26.84 -7.08 8.36
C TYR A 124 -27.36 -6.09 7.30
N LEU A 125 -27.53 -6.54 6.05
CA LEU A 125 -28.03 -5.70 4.96
C LEU A 125 -29.46 -5.20 5.16
N ALA A 126 -30.29 -5.92 5.91
CA ALA A 126 -31.66 -5.51 6.22
C ALA A 126 -31.72 -4.42 7.31
N SER A 127 -30.66 -4.27 8.11
CA SER A 127 -30.57 -3.30 9.23
C SER A 127 -29.78 -2.03 8.87
N HIS A 128 -29.10 -2.03 7.75
CA HIS A 128 -28.27 -0.92 7.26
C HIS A 128 -28.66 -0.49 5.86
#